data_196e1ab70461eb81625b2222ac725289
#
_entry.id   196e1ab70461eb81625b2222ac725289
#
_cell.length_a   1.000
_cell.length_b   1.000
_cell.length_c   1.000
_cell.angle_alpha   90.00
_cell.angle_beta   90.00
_cell.angle_gamma   90.00
#
_symmetry.space_group_name_H-M   'P 1'
#
loop_
_entity.id
_entity.type
_entity.pdbx_description
1 polymer ?
#
loop_
_entity_poly.entity_id
_entity_poly.type
_entity_poly.pdbx_seq_one_letter_code
_entity_poly.pdbx_strand_id
1 'polypeptide(L)'
;MTTLDPVTFAILIGRLEQIADEMDATLYRSAFNPIIAEARDACHGLYHATTGATLVQGAKGLPIFVGAMAFAVKAVIDKVEEGAGVEEGDVFIFNDPYAGGTHLNDFRLVRPLMRGGKIFAWLASVGHWLDIGGNVPGGYNPAATESFQEGVLIPPVKLFRKGAIQQDIVDILNANSRVPRSNWGDLNGQLNALDLGTRRFQSLIDEYGDEVVSAALAAASARAEALMRENIAALPDGVYSFEDFLDNDGIVDEKLTIALDLTIAGDAMTLDFSRSSPPCKGPVNIARSTAVAACYVALKHVFTAVPANAGCLAPISFDIPATTFLGVSAPRPVAGYTETILRMIGVVFGALAKADPSRATAAPFGTINALSIAGQRADGQRWVMFSFFGGGLGGSPRSDGLNHANNPISTATIPPAEILEASYPVMFTQWALRPDSAGEGEHRGGFGAVYEVEILSPGGADVSLLGERGRFAPFGVAGGRSAALNAFSWDADDGRKTAPMASKVTGVKLRQGQRLRLETPGGGGWGDPAKRSAEARARDVRRGLVTKGDAS
;
A
#
# COMPACT_ATOMS: atom_id res chain seq x y z
N MET A 1 -30.66 -23.38 8.45
CA MET A 1 -29.73 -22.73 7.51
C MET A 1 -30.22 -22.99 6.11
N THR A 2 -30.58 -21.97 5.37
CA THR A 2 -31.00 -22.10 3.97
C THR A 2 -29.80 -22.66 3.19
N THR A 3 -29.90 -23.88 2.71
CA THR A 3 -28.83 -24.46 1.85
C THR A 3 -28.88 -23.72 0.52
N LEU A 4 -27.94 -22.83 0.32
CA LEU A 4 -27.78 -22.10 -0.93
C LEU A 4 -27.31 -23.08 -2.02
N ASP A 5 -28.00 -23.13 -3.15
CA ASP A 5 -27.51 -23.96 -4.25
C ASP A 5 -26.20 -23.36 -4.83
N PRO A 6 -25.28 -24.21 -5.33
CA PRO A 6 -23.97 -23.76 -5.78
C PRO A 6 -24.00 -22.74 -6.93
N VAL A 7 -25.04 -22.78 -7.79
CA VAL A 7 -25.17 -21.86 -8.93
C VAL A 7 -25.56 -20.48 -8.44
N THR A 8 -26.57 -20.37 -7.58
CA THR A 8 -27.01 -19.11 -6.96
C THR A 8 -25.86 -18.51 -6.14
N PHE A 9 -25.11 -19.33 -5.38
CA PHE A 9 -23.91 -18.87 -4.65
C PHE A 9 -22.87 -18.22 -5.58
N ALA A 10 -22.50 -18.91 -6.66
CA ALA A 10 -21.50 -18.41 -7.61
C ALA A 10 -21.94 -17.10 -8.28
N ILE A 11 -23.22 -17.01 -8.67
CA ILE A 11 -23.80 -15.80 -9.29
C ILE A 11 -23.76 -14.63 -8.29
N LEU A 12 -24.18 -14.85 -7.04
CA LEU A 12 -24.21 -13.80 -6.03
C LEU A 12 -22.81 -13.26 -5.72
N ILE A 13 -21.80 -14.13 -5.53
CA ILE A 13 -20.44 -13.70 -5.27
C ILE A 13 -19.89 -12.92 -6.45
N GLY A 14 -20.06 -13.41 -7.69
CA GLY A 14 -19.59 -12.68 -8.88
C GLY A 14 -20.25 -11.31 -9.03
N ARG A 15 -21.56 -11.17 -8.73
CA ARG A 15 -22.25 -9.88 -8.77
C ARG A 15 -21.82 -8.93 -7.66
N LEU A 16 -21.53 -9.45 -6.46
CA LEU A 16 -21.00 -8.64 -5.35
C LEU A 16 -19.60 -8.11 -5.65
N GLU A 17 -18.72 -8.95 -6.19
CA GLU A 17 -17.38 -8.54 -6.66
C GLU A 17 -17.49 -7.50 -7.78
N GLN A 18 -18.41 -7.69 -8.73
CA GLN A 18 -18.68 -6.73 -9.80
C GLN A 18 -19.11 -5.36 -9.24
N ILE A 19 -19.94 -5.30 -8.19
CA ILE A 19 -20.36 -4.04 -7.57
C ILE A 19 -19.14 -3.29 -7.04
N ALA A 20 -18.21 -3.95 -6.35
CA ALA A 20 -16.99 -3.34 -5.85
C ALA A 20 -16.06 -2.88 -7.00
N ASP A 21 -15.94 -3.64 -8.08
CA ASP A 21 -15.20 -3.25 -9.29
C ASP A 21 -15.81 -2.03 -10.00
N GLU A 22 -17.14 -1.93 -10.03
CA GLU A 22 -17.83 -0.75 -10.57
C GLU A 22 -17.59 0.50 -9.70
N MET A 23 -17.49 0.34 -8.38
CA MET A 23 -17.13 1.42 -7.46
C MET A 23 -15.70 1.91 -7.74
N ASP A 24 -14.72 0.99 -7.86
CA ASP A 24 -13.34 1.29 -8.22
C ASP A 24 -13.27 2.06 -9.55
N ALA A 25 -13.93 1.54 -10.59
CA ALA A 25 -13.95 2.17 -11.92
C ALA A 25 -14.60 3.56 -11.91
N THR A 26 -15.59 3.79 -11.05
CA THR A 26 -16.27 5.09 -10.90
C THR A 26 -15.31 6.13 -10.33
N LEU A 27 -14.57 5.79 -9.27
CA LEU A 27 -13.59 6.70 -8.69
C LEU A 27 -12.46 6.99 -9.68
N TYR A 28 -11.84 5.96 -10.27
CA TYR A 28 -10.68 6.14 -11.17
C TYR A 28 -11.00 7.05 -12.38
N ARG A 29 -12.24 7.00 -12.89
CA ARG A 29 -12.68 7.83 -14.02
C ARG A 29 -13.06 9.27 -13.64
N SER A 30 -13.33 9.53 -12.38
CA SER A 30 -13.79 10.84 -11.89
C SER A 30 -12.79 11.56 -10.99
N ALA A 31 -11.71 10.91 -10.60
CA ALA A 31 -10.67 11.51 -9.76
C ALA A 31 -9.88 12.58 -10.52
N PHE A 32 -9.44 13.60 -9.78
CA PHE A 32 -8.65 14.72 -10.30
C PHE A 32 -7.15 14.51 -10.09
N ASN A 33 -6.81 13.70 -9.10
CA ASN A 33 -5.44 13.39 -8.74
C ASN A 33 -4.90 12.22 -9.60
N PRO A 34 -3.77 12.37 -10.31
CA PRO A 34 -3.16 11.29 -11.11
C PRO A 34 -2.83 10.03 -10.29
N ILE A 35 -2.58 10.15 -8.98
CA ILE A 35 -2.32 8.99 -8.10
C ILE A 35 -3.58 8.12 -7.97
N ILE A 36 -4.77 8.70 -7.95
CA ILE A 36 -6.03 7.94 -7.98
C ILE A 36 -6.42 7.59 -9.42
N ALA A 37 -6.46 8.57 -10.32
CA ALA A 37 -6.97 8.38 -11.67
C ALA A 37 -6.11 7.42 -12.51
N GLU A 38 -4.78 7.58 -12.46
CA GLU A 38 -3.84 6.83 -13.29
C GLU A 38 -3.17 5.69 -12.51
N ALA A 39 -2.69 5.98 -11.28
CA ALA A 39 -2.03 4.97 -10.46
C ALA A 39 -3.01 4.07 -9.69
N ARG A 40 -4.30 4.43 -9.59
CA ARG A 40 -5.36 3.64 -8.94
C ARG A 40 -5.11 3.42 -7.45
N ASP A 41 -4.59 4.44 -6.77
CA ASP A 41 -4.31 4.37 -5.32
C ASP A 41 -5.61 4.56 -4.51
N ALA A 42 -6.46 3.53 -4.53
CA ALA A 42 -7.76 3.50 -3.87
C ALA A 42 -8.27 2.06 -3.69
N CYS A 43 -9.33 1.92 -2.89
CA CYS A 43 -10.02 0.64 -2.68
C CYS A 43 -11.48 0.89 -2.27
N HIS A 44 -12.37 0.00 -2.72
CA HIS A 44 -13.77 -0.04 -2.30
C HIS A 44 -14.18 -1.44 -1.86
N GLY A 45 -15.14 -1.51 -0.95
CA GLY A 45 -15.63 -2.80 -0.50
C GLY A 45 -16.91 -2.71 0.34
N LEU A 46 -17.39 -3.91 0.67
CA LEU A 46 -18.54 -4.17 1.54
C LEU A 46 -18.07 -4.83 2.82
N TYR A 47 -18.62 -4.40 3.94
CA TYR A 47 -18.16 -4.79 5.27
C TYR A 47 -19.32 -5.20 6.16
N HIS A 48 -19.05 -6.14 7.06
CA HIS A 48 -20.05 -6.72 7.94
C HIS A 48 -20.63 -5.68 8.91
N ALA A 49 -21.94 -5.75 9.11
CA ALA A 49 -22.72 -4.75 9.85
C ALA A 49 -22.21 -4.46 11.27
N THR A 50 -21.78 -5.48 12.02
CA THR A 50 -21.40 -5.36 13.43
C THR A 50 -19.90 -5.51 13.70
N THR A 51 -19.19 -6.27 12.87
CA THR A 51 -17.75 -6.55 13.08
C THR A 51 -16.84 -5.68 12.22
N GLY A 52 -17.36 -5.06 11.15
CA GLY A 52 -16.55 -4.36 10.16
C GLY A 52 -15.70 -5.27 9.29
N ALA A 53 -15.83 -6.60 9.44
CA ALA A 53 -15.06 -7.58 8.68
C ALA A 53 -15.31 -7.44 7.16
N THR A 54 -14.26 -7.58 6.36
CA THR A 54 -14.36 -7.51 4.89
C THR A 54 -15.21 -8.65 4.35
N LEU A 55 -16.31 -8.31 3.68
CA LEU A 55 -17.19 -9.27 3.01
C LEU A 55 -16.78 -9.44 1.54
N VAL A 56 -16.66 -8.32 0.83
CA VAL A 56 -16.30 -8.26 -0.60
C VAL A 56 -15.51 -6.99 -0.86
N GLN A 57 -14.62 -7.05 -1.84
CA GLN A 57 -13.81 -5.93 -2.30
C GLN A 57 -13.62 -5.98 -3.81
N GLY A 58 -13.22 -4.86 -4.42
CA GLY A 58 -12.87 -4.78 -5.83
C GLY A 58 -11.56 -5.54 -6.13
N ALA A 59 -11.53 -6.24 -7.25
CA ALA A 59 -10.36 -7.01 -7.69
C ALA A 59 -9.13 -6.13 -7.96
N LYS A 60 -9.33 -4.83 -8.20
CA LYS A 60 -8.28 -3.83 -8.44
C LYS A 60 -7.99 -2.93 -7.24
N GLY A 61 -8.69 -3.14 -6.13
CA GLY A 61 -8.42 -2.42 -4.88
C GLY A 61 -6.98 -2.63 -4.41
N LEU A 62 -6.37 -1.58 -3.89
CA LEU A 62 -4.99 -1.63 -3.41
C LEU A 62 -4.87 -2.62 -2.26
N PRO A 63 -4.05 -3.68 -2.34
CA PRO A 63 -4.04 -4.77 -1.36
C PRO A 63 -3.82 -4.32 0.09
N ILE A 64 -3.01 -3.29 0.33
CA ILE A 64 -2.80 -2.77 1.68
C ILE A 64 -4.07 -2.13 2.25
N PHE A 65 -4.85 -1.43 1.42
CA PHE A 65 -6.12 -0.85 1.86
C PHE A 65 -7.15 -1.94 2.14
N VAL A 66 -7.17 -2.97 1.29
CA VAL A 66 -8.03 -4.14 1.52
C VAL A 66 -7.82 -4.73 2.91
N GLY A 67 -6.56 -4.91 3.32
CA GLY A 67 -6.22 -5.43 4.64
C GLY A 67 -6.54 -4.46 5.79
N ALA A 68 -6.50 -3.15 5.55
CA ALA A 68 -6.68 -2.12 6.58
C ALA A 68 -8.15 -1.69 6.76
N MET A 69 -8.98 -1.71 5.71
CA MET A 69 -10.32 -1.13 5.72
C MET A 69 -11.28 -1.75 6.73
N ALA A 70 -11.13 -3.05 7.06
CA ALA A 70 -11.94 -3.68 8.10
C ALA A 70 -11.77 -2.98 9.46
N PHE A 71 -10.56 -2.57 9.82
CA PHE A 71 -10.28 -1.81 11.04
C PHE A 71 -10.88 -0.39 10.97
N ALA A 72 -10.81 0.24 9.81
CA ALA A 72 -11.41 1.56 9.59
C ALA A 72 -12.93 1.55 9.73
N VAL A 73 -13.61 0.54 9.18
CA VAL A 73 -15.06 0.38 9.35
C VAL A 73 -15.39 0.06 10.81
N LYS A 74 -14.59 -0.77 11.49
CA LYS A 74 -14.78 -1.04 12.93
C LYS A 74 -14.67 0.22 13.79
N ALA A 75 -13.73 1.13 13.48
CA ALA A 75 -13.62 2.40 14.18
C ALA A 75 -14.89 3.27 14.04
N VAL A 76 -15.57 3.24 12.88
CA VAL A 76 -16.86 3.89 12.70
C VAL A 76 -17.95 3.19 13.51
N ILE A 77 -17.97 1.86 13.53
CA ILE A 77 -18.92 1.08 14.33
C ILE A 77 -18.76 1.43 15.82
N ASP A 78 -17.53 1.43 16.32
CA ASP A 78 -17.23 1.82 17.72
C ASP A 78 -17.72 3.24 18.02
N LYS A 79 -17.49 4.18 17.10
CA LYS A 79 -17.96 5.56 17.22
C LYS A 79 -19.47 5.68 17.27
N VAL A 80 -20.19 4.82 16.52
CA VAL A 80 -21.66 4.74 16.56
C VAL A 80 -22.14 4.17 17.89
N GLU A 81 -21.49 3.11 18.40
CA GLU A 81 -21.79 2.47 19.68
C GLU A 81 -21.51 3.40 20.87
N GLU A 82 -20.50 4.26 20.77
CA GLU A 82 -20.17 5.32 21.75
C GLU A 82 -21.19 6.46 21.80
N GLY A 83 -22.21 6.47 20.94
CA GLY A 83 -23.31 7.43 20.98
C GLY A 83 -23.40 8.42 19.83
N ALA A 84 -22.53 8.32 18.80
CA ALA A 84 -22.66 9.16 17.60
C ALA A 84 -23.96 8.88 16.84
N GLY A 85 -24.57 7.70 17.08
CA GLY A 85 -25.73 7.21 16.35
C GLY A 85 -25.46 7.02 14.85
N VAL A 86 -26.41 6.45 14.14
CA VAL A 86 -26.34 6.32 12.68
C VAL A 86 -27.73 6.32 12.09
N GLU A 87 -27.90 7.01 10.96
CA GLU A 87 -29.16 7.09 10.23
C GLU A 87 -28.93 6.94 8.73
N GLU A 88 -29.99 6.65 7.99
CA GLU A 88 -29.95 6.61 6.54
C GLU A 88 -29.47 7.94 5.96
N GLY A 89 -28.55 7.87 4.98
CA GLY A 89 -27.93 9.05 4.37
C GLY A 89 -26.73 9.61 5.12
N ASP A 90 -26.32 9.02 6.25
CA ASP A 90 -25.07 9.37 6.92
C ASP A 90 -23.87 8.89 6.10
N VAL A 91 -22.79 9.67 6.08
CA VAL A 91 -21.48 9.28 5.57
C VAL A 91 -20.42 9.79 6.53
N PHE A 92 -19.60 8.89 7.03
CA PHE A 92 -18.45 9.24 7.86
C PHE A 92 -17.23 9.52 6.98
N ILE A 93 -16.40 10.50 7.38
CA ILE A 93 -15.09 10.80 6.80
C ILE A 93 -14.03 10.82 7.90
N PHE A 94 -12.85 10.30 7.60
CA PHE A 94 -11.68 10.36 8.49
C PHE A 94 -10.42 9.92 7.78
N ASN A 95 -9.26 10.25 8.38
CA ASN A 95 -7.95 9.81 7.91
C ASN A 95 -7.03 9.36 9.07
N ASP A 96 -7.56 9.21 10.28
CA ASP A 96 -6.80 8.82 11.46
C ASP A 96 -6.15 7.44 11.28
N PRO A 97 -4.79 7.34 11.25
CA PRO A 97 -4.10 6.08 11.07
C PRO A 97 -4.23 5.16 12.29
N TYR A 98 -4.44 5.71 13.48
CA TYR A 98 -4.57 4.95 14.72
C TYR A 98 -5.99 4.39 14.92
N ALA A 99 -6.95 4.94 14.19
CA ALA A 99 -8.33 4.44 14.10
C ALA A 99 -8.54 3.51 12.89
N GLY A 100 -7.58 2.61 12.63
CA GLY A 100 -7.66 1.65 11.53
C GLY A 100 -7.19 2.19 10.17
N GLY A 101 -6.53 3.35 10.16
CA GLY A 101 -5.93 3.93 8.96
C GLY A 101 -4.57 3.36 8.58
N THR A 102 -3.93 4.01 7.64
CA THR A 102 -2.57 3.75 7.14
C THR A 102 -1.67 4.95 7.39
N HIS A 103 -1.87 6.07 6.67
CA HIS A 103 -1.28 7.38 6.95
C HIS A 103 -2.32 8.48 6.71
N LEU A 104 -1.96 9.74 6.98
CA LEU A 104 -2.93 10.83 6.97
C LEU A 104 -3.48 11.18 5.58
N ASN A 105 -2.74 10.90 4.49
CA ASN A 105 -3.21 11.17 3.13
C ASN A 105 -4.37 10.26 2.69
N ASP A 106 -4.56 9.12 3.34
CA ASP A 106 -5.57 8.13 2.96
C ASP A 106 -6.91 8.47 3.59
N PHE A 107 -7.74 9.23 2.87
CA PHE A 107 -9.09 9.59 3.31
C PHE A 107 -10.09 8.47 3.06
N ARG A 108 -10.81 8.13 4.11
CA ARG A 108 -11.82 7.08 4.14
C ARG A 108 -13.21 7.66 4.24
N LEU A 109 -14.11 7.14 3.42
CA LEU A 109 -15.54 7.37 3.53
C LEU A 109 -16.22 6.05 3.89
N VAL A 110 -17.10 6.07 4.89
CA VAL A 110 -17.84 4.90 5.36
C VAL A 110 -19.32 5.24 5.43
N ARG A 111 -20.16 4.43 4.78
CA ARG A 111 -21.61 4.64 4.66
C ARG A 111 -22.37 3.40 5.12
N PRO A 112 -23.40 3.51 5.97
CA PRO A 112 -24.29 2.40 6.29
C PRO A 112 -25.20 2.08 5.11
N LEU A 113 -25.45 0.80 4.86
CA LEU A 113 -26.55 0.32 4.05
C LEU A 113 -27.69 -0.10 5.00
N MET A 114 -28.79 0.64 4.99
CA MET A 114 -29.92 0.40 5.89
C MET A 114 -30.98 -0.51 5.23
N ARG A 115 -31.50 -1.49 5.99
CA ARG A 115 -32.63 -2.32 5.61
C ARG A 115 -33.57 -2.46 6.81
N GLY A 116 -34.83 -2.08 6.64
CA GLY A 116 -35.83 -2.17 7.71
C GLY A 116 -35.43 -1.42 8.99
N GLY A 117 -34.74 -0.29 8.88
CA GLY A 117 -34.26 0.51 10.02
C GLY A 117 -33.01 -0.07 10.73
N LYS A 118 -32.38 -1.11 10.19
CA LYS A 118 -31.14 -1.72 10.71
C LYS A 118 -30.02 -1.64 9.69
N ILE A 119 -28.79 -1.64 10.16
CA ILE A 119 -27.61 -1.72 9.28
C ILE A 119 -27.52 -3.16 8.74
N PHE A 120 -27.58 -3.31 7.43
CA PHE A 120 -27.38 -4.58 6.75
C PHE A 120 -25.89 -4.84 6.48
N ALA A 121 -25.19 -3.80 6.03
CA ALA A 121 -23.75 -3.81 5.75
C ALA A 121 -23.21 -2.38 5.77
N TRP A 122 -21.89 -2.23 5.69
CA TRP A 122 -21.22 -0.96 5.43
C TRP A 122 -20.59 -0.98 4.04
N LEU A 123 -20.65 0.15 3.35
CA LEU A 123 -19.84 0.41 2.17
C LEU A 123 -18.73 1.35 2.57
N ALA A 124 -17.53 1.11 2.05
CA ALA A 124 -16.42 2.00 2.32
C ALA A 124 -15.57 2.24 1.07
N SER A 125 -15.00 3.43 1.03
CA SER A 125 -14.09 3.92 0.02
C SER A 125 -12.86 4.50 0.70
N VAL A 126 -11.67 4.24 0.18
CA VAL A 126 -10.43 4.93 0.53
C VAL A 126 -9.77 5.44 -0.73
N GLY A 127 -9.15 6.63 -0.65
CA GLY A 127 -8.35 7.20 -1.73
C GLY A 127 -7.22 8.06 -1.16
N HIS A 128 -6.07 8.00 -1.80
CA HIS A 128 -4.89 8.76 -1.43
C HIS A 128 -5.01 10.22 -1.93
N TRP A 129 -5.23 11.18 -1.03
CA TRP A 129 -5.30 12.60 -1.36
C TRP A 129 -3.90 13.19 -1.51
N LEU A 130 -3.72 14.04 -2.53
CA LEU A 130 -2.42 14.53 -2.94
C LEU A 130 -1.72 15.42 -1.90
N ASP A 131 -2.47 16.27 -1.17
CA ASP A 131 -1.92 17.17 -0.14
C ASP A 131 -2.98 17.50 0.90
N ILE A 132 -2.60 17.38 2.15
CA ILE A 132 -3.44 17.60 3.34
C ILE A 132 -2.78 18.53 4.35
N GLY A 133 -1.89 19.40 3.89
CA GLY A 133 -1.10 20.27 4.75
C GLY A 133 0.18 19.63 5.26
N GLY A 134 0.51 19.91 6.50
CA GLY A 134 1.76 19.44 7.11
C GLY A 134 2.99 20.27 6.72
N ASN A 135 4.17 19.86 7.23
CA ASN A 135 5.42 20.62 7.09
C ASN A 135 5.99 20.57 5.67
N VAL A 136 5.72 19.50 4.93
CA VAL A 136 6.18 19.33 3.54
C VAL A 136 4.99 19.09 2.62
N PRO A 137 5.03 19.59 1.36
CA PRO A 137 4.01 19.27 0.38
C PRO A 137 3.94 17.75 0.10
N GLY A 138 2.71 17.22 -0.05
CA GLY A 138 2.49 15.79 -0.29
C GLY A 138 2.51 14.90 0.94
N GLY A 139 2.82 15.42 2.14
CA GLY A 139 2.66 14.71 3.42
C GLY A 139 3.80 13.73 3.79
N TYR A 140 4.64 13.31 2.86
CA TYR A 140 5.77 12.40 3.14
C TYR A 140 6.99 13.19 3.65
N ASN A 141 7.02 13.46 4.96
CA ASN A 141 8.11 14.18 5.60
C ASN A 141 9.06 13.22 6.34
N PRO A 142 10.25 12.90 5.80
CA PRO A 142 11.23 12.03 6.47
C PRO A 142 11.78 12.61 7.79
N ALA A 143 11.55 13.90 8.05
CA ALA A 143 11.98 14.58 9.26
C ALA A 143 10.83 14.83 10.25
N ALA A 144 9.64 14.22 10.06
CA ALA A 144 8.55 14.32 11.03
C ALA A 144 8.88 13.54 12.32
N THR A 145 8.59 14.15 13.47
CA THR A 145 8.74 13.54 14.80
C THR A 145 7.41 13.35 15.52
N GLU A 146 6.36 13.94 14.98
CA GLU A 146 4.99 13.84 15.47
C GLU A 146 4.00 13.87 14.30
N SER A 147 2.87 13.17 14.43
CA SER A 147 1.84 13.12 13.39
C SER A 147 1.23 14.49 13.06
N PHE A 148 1.26 15.46 13.97
CA PHE A 148 0.83 16.84 13.72
C PHE A 148 1.63 17.56 12.63
N GLN A 149 2.85 17.10 12.34
CA GLN A 149 3.71 17.65 11.29
C GLN A 149 3.39 17.04 9.91
N GLU A 150 2.66 15.93 9.86
CA GLU A 150 2.38 15.18 8.64
C GLU A 150 1.14 15.68 7.89
N GLY A 151 0.23 16.38 8.57
CA GLY A 151 -0.97 16.95 7.95
C GLY A 151 -2.14 17.09 8.93
N VAL A 152 -3.29 17.46 8.39
CA VAL A 152 -4.54 17.51 9.18
C VAL A 152 -4.99 16.09 9.53
N LEU A 153 -5.29 15.85 10.82
CA LEU A 153 -5.85 14.60 11.30
C LEU A 153 -7.34 14.81 11.59
N ILE A 154 -8.20 14.05 10.93
CA ILE A 154 -9.65 14.04 11.12
C ILE A 154 -10.04 12.68 11.70
N PRO A 155 -10.58 12.62 12.93
CA PRO A 155 -11.15 11.41 13.50
C PRO A 155 -12.46 11.03 12.76
N PRO A 156 -13.03 9.83 12.99
CA PRO A 156 -14.33 9.49 12.40
C PRO A 156 -15.41 10.50 12.74
N VAL A 157 -15.83 11.31 11.74
CA VAL A 157 -16.88 12.33 11.85
C VAL A 157 -17.87 12.21 10.71
N LYS A 158 -19.11 12.66 10.91
CA LYS A 158 -20.14 12.62 9.86
C LYS A 158 -19.96 13.76 8.87
N LEU A 159 -19.48 13.46 7.67
CA LEU A 159 -19.46 14.38 6.52
C LEU A 159 -20.89 14.68 6.01
N PHE A 160 -21.75 13.66 6.03
CA PHE A 160 -23.17 13.81 5.77
C PHE A 160 -23.97 13.35 6.99
N ARG A 161 -25.02 14.11 7.33
CA ARG A 161 -26.03 13.76 8.32
C ARG A 161 -27.39 13.70 7.62
N LYS A 162 -28.01 12.52 7.56
CA LYS A 162 -29.32 12.34 6.91
C LYS A 162 -29.34 12.88 5.47
N GLY A 163 -28.28 12.69 4.72
CA GLY A 163 -28.14 13.20 3.36
C GLY A 163 -27.72 14.66 3.24
N ALA A 164 -27.60 15.42 4.34
CA ALA A 164 -27.16 16.81 4.32
C ALA A 164 -25.66 16.92 4.60
N ILE A 165 -24.91 17.56 3.69
CA ILE A 165 -23.47 17.78 3.84
C ILE A 165 -23.16 18.72 5.00
N GLN A 166 -22.10 18.42 5.74
CA GLN A 166 -21.57 19.28 6.81
C GLN A 166 -20.50 20.19 6.23
N GLN A 167 -20.89 21.36 5.76
CA GLN A 167 -20.01 22.29 5.03
C GLN A 167 -18.79 22.71 5.84
N ASP A 168 -18.92 22.87 7.17
CA ASP A 168 -17.80 23.24 8.05
C ASP A 168 -16.63 22.25 7.94
N ILE A 169 -16.91 20.94 7.79
CA ILE A 169 -15.88 19.91 7.62
C ILE A 169 -15.16 20.11 6.28
N VAL A 170 -15.91 20.36 5.20
CA VAL A 170 -15.35 20.64 3.86
C VAL A 170 -14.47 21.88 3.89
N ASP A 171 -14.90 22.93 4.56
CA ASP A 171 -14.17 24.18 4.67
C ASP A 171 -12.86 24.00 5.45
N ILE A 172 -12.88 23.23 6.54
CA ILE A 172 -11.67 22.85 7.30
C ILE A 172 -10.68 22.08 6.39
N LEU A 173 -11.15 21.09 5.66
CA LEU A 173 -10.30 20.27 4.78
C LEU A 173 -9.69 21.14 3.66
N ASN A 174 -10.49 22.00 3.02
CA ASN A 174 -10.03 22.90 1.97
C ASN A 174 -9.00 23.93 2.49
N ALA A 175 -9.21 24.48 3.69
CA ALA A 175 -8.31 25.46 4.31
C ALA A 175 -6.92 24.85 4.65
N ASN A 176 -6.86 23.55 4.86
CA ASN A 176 -5.64 22.84 5.22
C ASN A 176 -4.91 22.17 4.05
N SER A 177 -5.36 22.36 2.80
CA SER A 177 -4.72 21.78 1.61
C SER A 177 -4.08 22.85 0.73
N ARG A 178 -2.93 22.50 0.12
CA ARG A 178 -2.30 23.34 -0.93
C ARG A 178 -2.97 23.18 -2.28
N VAL A 179 -3.79 22.13 -2.47
CA VAL A 179 -4.48 21.77 -3.71
C VAL A 179 -5.96 21.44 -3.47
N PRO A 180 -6.74 22.34 -2.82
CA PRO A 180 -8.10 22.04 -2.36
C PRO A 180 -9.05 21.62 -3.50
N ARG A 181 -8.87 22.16 -4.71
CA ARG A 181 -9.68 21.79 -5.87
C ARG A 181 -9.50 20.33 -6.28
N SER A 182 -8.27 19.82 -6.20
CA SER A 182 -7.99 18.40 -6.48
C SER A 182 -8.66 17.51 -5.45
N ASN A 183 -8.45 17.80 -4.16
CA ASN A 183 -9.05 17.03 -3.06
C ASN A 183 -10.58 17.03 -3.10
N TRP A 184 -11.20 18.17 -3.49
CA TRP A 184 -12.65 18.25 -3.67
C TRP A 184 -13.14 17.35 -4.81
N GLY A 185 -12.40 17.30 -5.92
CA GLY A 185 -12.71 16.41 -7.04
C GLY A 185 -12.63 14.93 -6.62
N ASP A 186 -11.59 14.56 -5.89
CA ASP A 186 -11.39 13.20 -5.41
C ASP A 186 -12.45 12.79 -4.37
N LEU A 187 -12.82 13.68 -3.44
CA LEU A 187 -13.91 13.47 -2.50
C LEU A 187 -15.25 13.18 -3.22
N ASN A 188 -15.59 13.98 -4.24
CA ASN A 188 -16.80 13.73 -5.03
C ASN A 188 -16.72 12.40 -5.80
N GLY A 189 -15.54 12.03 -6.29
CA GLY A 189 -15.32 10.73 -6.92
C GLY A 189 -15.61 9.56 -5.96
N GLN A 190 -15.11 9.64 -4.72
CA GLN A 190 -15.38 8.65 -3.66
C GLN A 190 -16.87 8.59 -3.30
N LEU A 191 -17.55 9.74 -3.18
CA LEU A 191 -18.99 9.81 -2.92
C LEU A 191 -19.80 9.17 -4.05
N ASN A 192 -19.46 9.46 -5.32
CA ASN A 192 -20.11 8.87 -6.48
C ASN A 192 -19.96 7.34 -6.52
N ALA A 193 -18.77 6.83 -6.13
CA ALA A 193 -18.54 5.39 -6.02
C ALA A 193 -19.41 4.76 -4.93
N LEU A 194 -19.53 5.39 -3.75
CA LEU A 194 -20.41 4.94 -2.68
C LEU A 194 -21.89 4.96 -3.09
N ASP A 195 -22.32 6.00 -3.81
CA ASP A 195 -23.70 6.10 -4.31
C ASP A 195 -24.02 4.99 -5.31
N LEU A 196 -23.10 4.70 -6.24
CA LEU A 196 -23.25 3.59 -7.17
C LEU A 196 -23.34 2.25 -6.42
N GLY A 197 -22.38 1.99 -5.53
CA GLY A 197 -22.34 0.75 -4.75
C GLY A 197 -23.61 0.54 -3.92
N THR A 198 -24.11 1.59 -3.27
CA THR A 198 -25.35 1.55 -2.48
C THR A 198 -26.53 1.12 -3.34
N ARG A 199 -26.77 1.79 -4.48
CA ARG A 199 -27.88 1.46 -5.38
C ARG A 199 -27.79 0.04 -5.93
N ARG A 200 -26.60 -0.38 -6.37
CA ARG A 200 -26.37 -1.71 -6.94
C ARG A 200 -26.59 -2.82 -5.91
N PHE A 201 -26.08 -2.60 -4.68
CA PHE A 201 -26.23 -3.58 -3.61
C PHE A 201 -27.69 -3.67 -3.12
N GLN A 202 -28.39 -2.55 -3.00
CA GLN A 202 -29.82 -2.54 -2.70
C GLN A 202 -30.62 -3.34 -3.75
N SER A 203 -30.36 -3.08 -5.04
CA SER A 203 -31.01 -3.82 -6.13
C SER A 203 -30.73 -5.32 -6.08
N LEU A 204 -29.52 -5.74 -5.70
CA LEU A 204 -29.18 -7.15 -5.53
C LEU A 204 -29.96 -7.78 -4.38
N ILE A 205 -30.07 -7.09 -3.25
CA ILE A 205 -30.82 -7.56 -2.09
C ILE A 205 -32.33 -7.63 -2.42
N ASP A 206 -32.87 -6.66 -3.15
CA ASP A 206 -34.29 -6.65 -3.57
C ASP A 206 -34.60 -7.81 -4.51
N GLU A 207 -33.66 -8.26 -5.34
CA GLU A 207 -33.83 -9.38 -6.27
C GLU A 207 -33.77 -10.75 -5.57
N TYR A 208 -32.84 -10.93 -4.61
CA TYR A 208 -32.58 -12.25 -3.99
C TYR A 208 -33.10 -12.37 -2.56
N GLY A 209 -33.40 -11.28 -1.89
CA GLY A 209 -33.79 -11.21 -0.48
C GLY A 209 -32.64 -11.14 0.49
N ASP A 210 -32.87 -10.48 1.63
CA ASP A 210 -31.90 -10.23 2.70
C ASP A 210 -31.25 -11.53 3.23
N GLU A 211 -32.06 -12.58 3.45
CA GLU A 211 -31.58 -13.85 3.99
C GLU A 211 -30.65 -14.61 3.03
N VAL A 212 -30.98 -14.62 1.75
CA VAL A 212 -30.18 -15.32 0.72
C VAL A 212 -28.84 -14.64 0.52
N VAL A 213 -28.82 -13.31 0.44
CA VAL A 213 -27.58 -12.53 0.31
C VAL A 213 -26.69 -12.69 1.55
N SER A 214 -27.28 -12.61 2.76
CA SER A 214 -26.55 -12.82 4.01
C SER A 214 -25.96 -14.24 4.10
N ALA A 215 -26.71 -15.26 3.69
CA ALA A 215 -26.22 -16.64 3.65
C ALA A 215 -25.07 -16.82 2.65
N ALA A 216 -25.12 -16.16 1.48
CA ALA A 216 -24.04 -16.20 0.50
C ALA A 216 -22.74 -15.55 1.04
N LEU A 217 -22.84 -14.41 1.68
CA LEU A 217 -21.71 -13.72 2.30
C LEU A 217 -21.07 -14.55 3.42
N ALA A 218 -21.88 -15.18 4.28
CA ALA A 218 -21.40 -16.07 5.33
C ALA A 218 -20.69 -17.31 4.76
N ALA A 219 -21.28 -17.92 3.72
CA ALA A 219 -20.69 -19.07 3.04
C ALA A 219 -19.37 -18.74 2.35
N ALA A 220 -19.24 -17.54 1.75
CA ALA A 220 -18.01 -17.07 1.14
C ALA A 220 -16.87 -16.90 2.18
N SER A 221 -17.18 -16.35 3.35
CA SER A 221 -16.22 -16.23 4.45
C SER A 221 -15.78 -17.61 4.98
N ALA A 222 -16.72 -18.51 5.21
CA ALA A 222 -16.42 -19.87 5.67
C ALA A 222 -15.57 -20.66 4.65
N ARG A 223 -15.82 -20.48 3.35
CA ARG A 223 -15.00 -21.08 2.29
C ARG A 223 -13.58 -20.54 2.28
N ALA A 224 -13.39 -19.23 2.46
CA ALA A 224 -12.06 -18.64 2.52
C ALA A 224 -11.26 -19.14 3.72
N GLU A 225 -11.91 -19.27 4.90
CA GLU A 225 -11.30 -19.85 6.09
C GLU A 225 -10.87 -21.31 5.85
N ALA A 226 -11.76 -22.15 5.34
CA ALA A 226 -11.46 -23.56 5.07
C ALA A 226 -10.26 -23.72 4.11
N LEU A 227 -10.24 -22.94 3.01
CA LEU A 227 -9.12 -22.94 2.07
C LEU A 227 -7.81 -22.46 2.70
N MET A 228 -7.87 -21.44 3.58
CA MET A 228 -6.67 -20.99 4.27
C MET A 228 -6.13 -22.05 5.24
N ARG A 229 -6.99 -22.70 6.02
CA ARG A 229 -6.62 -23.81 6.90
C ARG A 229 -5.98 -24.96 6.13
N GLU A 230 -6.55 -25.35 4.99
CA GLU A 230 -5.97 -26.38 4.11
C GLU A 230 -4.57 -26.00 3.62
N ASN A 231 -4.39 -24.74 3.19
CA ASN A 231 -3.10 -24.26 2.73
C ASN A 231 -2.05 -24.18 3.85
N ILE A 232 -2.43 -23.81 5.08
CA ILE A 232 -1.55 -23.80 6.25
C ILE A 232 -1.16 -25.23 6.63
N ALA A 233 -2.12 -26.14 6.70
CA ALA A 233 -1.89 -27.56 7.02
C ALA A 233 -0.98 -28.28 6.02
N ALA A 234 -0.81 -27.75 4.82
CA ALA A 234 0.13 -28.28 3.83
C ALA A 234 1.58 -27.80 4.03
N LEU A 235 1.84 -26.94 5.02
CA LEU A 235 3.18 -26.50 5.41
C LEU A 235 3.69 -27.34 6.59
N PRO A 236 5.01 -27.55 6.74
CA PRO A 236 5.55 -28.23 7.92
C PRO A 236 5.30 -27.44 9.20
N ASP A 237 4.90 -28.13 10.28
CA ASP A 237 4.83 -27.54 11.61
C ASP A 237 6.22 -27.08 12.08
N GLY A 238 6.27 -25.99 12.83
CA GLY A 238 7.52 -25.45 13.37
C GLY A 238 7.51 -23.97 13.64
N VAL A 239 8.66 -23.45 14.06
CA VAL A 239 8.92 -22.02 14.25
C VAL A 239 9.99 -21.58 13.26
N TYR A 240 9.67 -20.59 12.44
CA TYR A 240 10.51 -20.09 11.35
C TYR A 240 10.83 -18.61 11.57
N SER A 241 11.99 -18.33 12.14
CA SER A 241 12.42 -16.97 12.45
C SER A 241 13.09 -16.33 11.24
N PHE A 242 12.76 -15.06 10.98
CA PHE A 242 13.42 -14.24 9.96
C PHE A 242 13.48 -12.78 10.41
N GLU A 243 14.49 -12.04 9.96
CA GLU A 243 14.62 -10.61 10.21
C GLU A 243 15.18 -9.87 9.00
N ASP A 244 14.78 -8.59 8.86
CA ASP A 244 15.33 -7.65 7.90
C ASP A 244 15.34 -6.24 8.54
N PHE A 245 15.97 -5.26 7.90
CA PHE A 245 16.29 -3.99 8.52
C PHE A 245 15.81 -2.81 7.67
N LEU A 246 15.27 -1.78 8.31
CA LEU A 246 15.19 -0.44 7.72
C LEU A 246 16.53 0.28 7.88
N ASP A 247 16.87 1.16 6.93
CA ASP A 247 18.13 1.89 6.91
C ASP A 247 18.29 2.77 8.17
N ASN A 248 17.24 3.51 8.52
CA ASN A 248 17.12 4.41 9.67
C ASN A 248 15.68 4.94 9.76
N ASP A 249 15.38 5.80 10.74
CA ASP A 249 14.06 6.42 10.91
C ASP A 249 13.91 7.82 10.27
N GLY A 250 14.94 8.33 9.62
CA GLY A 250 14.98 9.69 9.06
C GLY A 250 15.43 10.78 10.04
N ILE A 251 15.49 10.49 11.34
CA ILE A 251 15.94 11.40 12.43
C ILE A 251 17.21 10.86 13.06
N VAL A 252 17.22 9.57 13.42
CA VAL A 252 18.35 8.88 14.02
C VAL A 252 18.93 7.92 12.99
N ASP A 253 20.25 8.02 12.75
CA ASP A 253 20.94 7.24 11.73
C ASP A 253 21.35 5.85 12.25
N GLU A 254 20.36 5.11 12.77
CA GLU A 254 20.48 3.75 13.27
C GLU A 254 19.47 2.83 12.59
N LYS A 255 19.88 1.60 12.31
CA LYS A 255 18.99 0.58 11.71
C LYS A 255 17.83 0.24 12.64
N LEU A 256 16.66 -0.03 12.05
CA LEU A 256 15.53 -0.61 12.76
C LEU A 256 15.33 -2.05 12.31
N THR A 257 15.19 -2.96 13.25
CA THR A 257 14.98 -4.40 12.99
C THR A 257 13.50 -4.71 12.96
N ILE A 258 13.05 -5.40 11.91
CA ILE A 258 11.78 -6.12 11.86
C ILE A 258 12.11 -7.60 11.99
N ALA A 259 11.71 -8.21 13.10
CA ALA A 259 11.95 -9.62 13.41
C ALA A 259 10.61 -10.35 13.56
N LEU A 260 10.48 -11.48 12.89
CA LEU A 260 9.30 -12.34 12.90
C LEU A 260 9.70 -13.74 13.39
N ASP A 261 8.90 -14.26 14.33
CA ASP A 261 8.81 -15.68 14.62
C ASP A 261 7.47 -16.21 14.09
N LEU A 262 7.52 -16.91 12.97
CA LEU A 262 6.37 -17.54 12.34
C LEU A 262 6.18 -18.94 12.90
N THR A 263 5.11 -19.16 13.66
CA THR A 263 4.75 -20.49 14.17
C THR A 263 3.65 -21.09 13.30
N ILE A 264 3.87 -22.31 12.83
CA ILE A 264 2.87 -23.13 12.12
C ILE A 264 2.57 -24.34 13.01
N ALA A 265 1.28 -24.55 13.32
CA ALA A 265 0.80 -25.63 14.16
C ALA A 265 -0.54 -26.16 13.61
N GLY A 266 -0.51 -27.32 12.97
CA GLY A 266 -1.65 -27.91 12.29
C GLY A 266 -2.20 -27.00 11.18
N ASP A 267 -3.42 -26.50 11.34
CA ASP A 267 -4.11 -25.65 10.37
C ASP A 267 -4.14 -24.16 10.78
N ALA A 268 -3.31 -23.78 11.76
CA ALA A 268 -3.23 -22.44 12.30
C ALA A 268 -1.82 -21.86 12.23
N MET A 269 -1.73 -20.52 12.19
CA MET A 269 -0.48 -19.79 12.07
C MET A 269 -0.44 -18.62 13.05
N THR A 270 0.72 -18.38 13.67
CA THR A 270 0.94 -17.18 14.51
C THR A 270 2.15 -16.41 13.98
N LEU A 271 1.96 -15.10 13.78
CA LEU A 271 3.01 -14.17 13.40
C LEU A 271 3.35 -13.29 14.60
N ASP A 272 4.50 -13.54 15.22
CA ASP A 272 5.01 -12.81 16.38
C ASP A 272 6.14 -11.86 15.97
N PHE A 273 5.87 -10.55 16.12
CA PHE A 273 6.82 -9.46 15.84
C PHE A 273 7.38 -8.82 17.12
N SER A 274 7.21 -9.43 18.27
CA SER A 274 7.60 -8.88 19.60
C SER A 274 9.10 -8.57 19.72
N ARG A 275 9.97 -9.22 18.92
CA ARG A 275 11.41 -8.97 18.89
C ARG A 275 11.83 -7.81 17.97
N SER A 276 10.90 -7.12 17.35
CA SER A 276 11.20 -5.95 16.52
C SER A 276 11.64 -4.75 17.36
N SER A 277 12.31 -3.78 16.72
CA SER A 277 12.80 -2.56 17.38
C SER A 277 11.69 -1.78 18.09
N PRO A 278 12.02 -1.05 19.17
CA PRO A 278 11.06 -0.18 19.86
C PRO A 278 10.56 0.97 18.96
N PRO A 279 9.50 1.69 19.35
CA PRO A 279 9.02 2.87 18.64
C PRO A 279 10.13 3.88 18.38
N CYS A 280 10.25 4.33 17.13
CA CYS A 280 11.28 5.26 16.69
C CYS A 280 10.78 6.73 16.71
N LYS A 281 11.70 7.68 16.53
CA LYS A 281 11.38 9.12 16.51
C LYS A 281 10.78 9.57 15.18
N GLY A 282 11.27 9.00 14.09
CA GLY A 282 10.91 9.37 12.73
C GLY A 282 9.62 8.68 12.22
N PRO A 283 9.21 8.98 10.96
CA PRO A 283 7.87 8.68 10.45
C PRO A 283 7.69 7.23 9.94
N VAL A 284 8.61 6.33 10.22
CA VAL A 284 8.52 4.92 9.77
C VAL A 284 7.83 4.01 10.78
N ASN A 285 7.26 4.55 11.86
CA ASN A 285 6.34 3.80 12.72
C ASN A 285 5.07 3.42 11.97
N ILE A 286 4.36 2.39 12.44
CA ILE A 286 3.05 2.01 11.92
C ILE A 286 2.07 1.64 13.04
N ALA A 287 0.79 1.87 12.81
CA ALA A 287 -0.26 1.37 13.69
C ALA A 287 -0.43 -0.16 13.53
N ARG A 288 -0.95 -0.82 14.57
CA ARG A 288 -1.18 -2.27 14.57
C ARG A 288 -2.07 -2.74 13.40
N SER A 289 -3.10 -1.99 13.04
CA SER A 289 -3.97 -2.27 11.90
C SER A 289 -3.20 -2.36 10.58
N THR A 290 -2.27 -1.42 10.37
CA THR A 290 -1.39 -1.36 9.20
C THR A 290 -0.43 -2.55 9.15
N ALA A 291 0.11 -2.97 10.31
CA ALA A 291 0.98 -4.14 10.40
C ALA A 291 0.23 -5.45 10.06
N VAL A 292 -1.01 -5.61 10.56
CA VAL A 292 -1.87 -6.76 10.19
C VAL A 292 -2.18 -6.75 8.70
N ALA A 293 -2.47 -5.57 8.13
CA ALA A 293 -2.70 -5.43 6.69
C ALA A 293 -1.46 -5.82 5.85
N ALA A 294 -0.25 -5.49 6.30
CA ALA A 294 0.98 -5.93 5.63
C ALA A 294 1.13 -7.46 5.64
N CYS A 295 0.82 -8.11 6.77
CA CYS A 295 0.80 -9.57 6.85
C CYS A 295 -0.25 -10.18 5.93
N TYR A 296 -1.47 -9.59 5.87
CA TYR A 296 -2.51 -9.99 4.93
C TYR A 296 -1.99 -9.98 3.50
N VAL A 297 -1.36 -8.89 3.07
CA VAL A 297 -0.79 -8.77 1.73
C VAL A 297 0.23 -9.88 1.45
N ALA A 298 1.17 -10.10 2.39
CA ALA A 298 2.20 -11.13 2.23
C ALA A 298 1.59 -12.53 2.10
N LEU A 299 0.64 -12.89 2.95
CA LEU A 299 -0.03 -14.19 2.93
C LEU A 299 -0.83 -14.38 1.65
N LYS A 300 -1.51 -13.34 1.15
CA LYS A 300 -2.25 -13.41 -0.11
C LYS A 300 -1.36 -13.56 -1.35
N HIS A 301 -0.10 -13.11 -1.30
CA HIS A 301 0.87 -13.39 -2.35
C HIS A 301 1.32 -14.86 -2.39
N VAL A 302 1.31 -15.54 -1.24
CA VAL A 302 1.67 -16.96 -1.14
C VAL A 302 0.45 -17.86 -1.36
N PHE A 303 -0.68 -17.52 -0.77
CA PHE A 303 -1.94 -18.29 -0.83
C PHE A 303 -2.94 -17.64 -1.79
N THR A 304 -2.55 -17.52 -3.04
CA THR A 304 -3.31 -16.78 -4.08
C THR A 304 -4.69 -17.33 -4.38
N ALA A 305 -4.91 -18.63 -4.17
CA ALA A 305 -6.20 -19.29 -4.43
C ALA A 305 -7.27 -19.02 -3.36
N VAL A 306 -6.87 -18.52 -2.18
CA VAL A 306 -7.82 -18.20 -1.10
C VAL A 306 -8.56 -16.90 -1.43
N PRO A 307 -9.91 -16.85 -1.37
CA PRO A 307 -10.66 -15.61 -1.60
C PRO A 307 -10.26 -14.48 -0.64
N ALA A 308 -10.28 -13.25 -1.14
CA ALA A 308 -9.85 -12.07 -0.38
C ALA A 308 -11.01 -11.48 0.44
N ASN A 309 -11.38 -12.13 1.54
CA ASN A 309 -12.33 -11.66 2.53
C ASN A 309 -11.84 -11.98 3.94
N ALA A 310 -12.62 -11.63 4.96
CA ALA A 310 -12.23 -11.80 6.36
C ALA A 310 -11.93 -13.25 6.76
N GLY A 311 -12.53 -14.24 6.11
CA GLY A 311 -12.29 -15.65 6.39
C GLY A 311 -10.85 -16.08 6.17
N CYS A 312 -10.11 -15.43 5.26
CA CYS A 312 -8.72 -15.78 4.99
C CYS A 312 -7.78 -15.51 6.18
N LEU A 313 -8.14 -14.63 7.12
CA LEU A 313 -7.36 -14.35 8.32
C LEU A 313 -7.85 -15.10 9.57
N ALA A 314 -8.98 -15.82 9.49
CA ALA A 314 -9.56 -16.50 10.65
C ALA A 314 -8.61 -17.49 11.36
N PRO A 315 -7.78 -18.31 10.66
CA PRO A 315 -6.83 -19.22 11.31
C PRO A 315 -5.49 -18.57 11.69
N ILE A 316 -5.37 -17.25 11.65
CA ILE A 316 -4.11 -16.53 11.81
C ILE A 316 -4.16 -15.60 13.01
N SER A 317 -3.17 -15.72 13.88
CA SER A 317 -2.97 -14.86 15.05
C SER A 317 -1.78 -13.91 14.84
N PHE A 318 -1.89 -12.70 15.40
CA PHE A 318 -0.85 -11.67 15.28
C PHE A 318 -0.44 -11.16 16.67
N ASP A 319 0.83 -11.33 17.02
CA ASP A 319 1.44 -10.68 18.17
C ASP A 319 2.28 -9.49 17.69
N ILE A 320 1.72 -8.28 17.85
CA ILE A 320 2.31 -7.00 17.45
C ILE A 320 2.14 -6.04 18.62
N PRO A 321 3.06 -6.07 19.60
CA PRO A 321 2.93 -5.28 20.80
C PRO A 321 3.21 -3.79 20.57
N ALA A 322 2.55 -2.91 21.32
CA ALA A 322 2.75 -1.46 21.29
C ALA A 322 4.17 -1.02 21.74
N THR A 323 4.96 -1.94 22.26
CA THR A 323 6.37 -1.74 22.61
C THR A 323 7.30 -1.76 21.39
N THR A 324 6.76 -2.09 20.21
CA THR A 324 7.49 -2.06 18.93
C THR A 324 7.01 -0.90 18.06
N PHE A 325 7.85 -0.48 17.09
CA PHE A 325 7.47 0.55 16.11
C PHE A 325 6.40 0.07 15.11
N LEU A 326 6.00 -1.20 15.19
CA LEU A 326 4.95 -1.84 14.36
C LEU A 326 3.55 -1.76 14.98
N GLY A 327 3.42 -1.23 16.20
CA GLY A 327 2.14 -1.16 16.93
C GLY A 327 1.91 0.15 17.66
N VAL A 328 2.37 1.28 17.10
CA VAL A 328 2.33 2.57 17.80
C VAL A 328 0.93 3.20 17.89
N SER A 329 0.81 4.16 18.80
CA SER A 329 -0.33 5.04 18.98
C SER A 329 0.06 6.50 18.78
N ALA A 330 -0.94 7.38 18.61
CA ALA A 330 -0.73 8.81 18.53
C ALA A 330 0.11 9.34 19.72
N PRO A 331 0.93 10.38 19.51
CA PRO A 331 1.13 11.16 18.30
C PRO A 331 2.37 10.73 17.47
N ARG A 332 2.77 9.46 17.50
CA ARG A 332 3.94 8.97 16.74
C ARG A 332 3.74 9.18 15.24
N PRO A 333 4.76 9.71 14.50
CA PRO A 333 4.61 9.95 13.07
C PRO A 333 4.60 8.63 12.29
N VAL A 334 3.80 8.56 11.23
CA VAL A 334 3.52 7.33 10.45
C VAL A 334 3.50 7.55 8.93
N ALA A 335 3.85 8.74 8.42
CA ALA A 335 3.78 9.03 6.98
C ALA A 335 4.61 8.06 6.13
N GLY A 336 5.73 7.56 6.65
CA GLY A 336 6.59 6.59 5.99
C GLY A 336 6.18 5.13 6.17
N TYR A 337 4.94 4.85 6.54
CA TYR A 337 4.44 3.50 6.80
C TYR A 337 4.72 2.52 5.66
N THR A 338 4.70 2.99 4.43
CA THR A 338 4.91 2.19 3.22
C THR A 338 6.27 1.48 3.24
N GLU A 339 7.31 2.15 3.70
CA GLU A 339 8.65 1.59 3.76
C GLU A 339 8.73 0.44 4.79
N THR A 340 8.03 0.60 5.92
CA THR A 340 7.98 -0.41 6.98
C THR A 340 7.17 -1.62 6.56
N ILE A 341 5.98 -1.45 5.98
CA ILE A 341 5.14 -2.58 5.57
C ILE A 341 5.78 -3.38 4.43
N LEU A 342 6.49 -2.73 3.52
CA LEU A 342 7.22 -3.42 2.45
C LEU A 342 8.32 -4.32 3.01
N ARG A 343 8.98 -3.87 4.09
CA ARG A 343 9.96 -4.68 4.80
C ARG A 343 9.30 -5.84 5.52
N MET A 344 8.16 -5.60 6.20
CA MET A 344 7.38 -6.66 6.86
C MET A 344 6.97 -7.76 5.88
N ILE A 345 6.48 -7.39 4.69
CA ILE A 345 6.11 -8.34 3.64
C ILE A 345 7.32 -9.21 3.26
N GLY A 346 8.48 -8.58 3.05
CA GLY A 346 9.73 -9.30 2.80
C GLY A 346 10.09 -10.28 3.92
N VAL A 347 9.94 -9.85 5.18
CA VAL A 347 10.20 -10.70 6.36
C VAL A 347 9.27 -11.91 6.40
N VAL A 348 7.99 -11.73 6.10
CA VAL A 348 7.03 -12.86 6.00
C VAL A 348 7.42 -13.82 4.87
N PHE A 349 7.83 -13.30 3.69
CA PHE A 349 8.34 -14.15 2.61
C PHE A 349 9.59 -14.94 3.03
N GLY A 350 10.54 -14.28 3.74
CA GLY A 350 11.74 -14.92 4.23
C GLY A 350 11.46 -16.03 5.26
N ALA A 351 10.51 -15.83 6.17
CA ALA A 351 10.08 -16.83 7.13
C ALA A 351 9.38 -18.03 6.45
N LEU A 352 8.46 -17.76 5.53
CA LEU A 352 7.78 -18.80 4.74
C LEU A 352 8.75 -19.57 3.85
N ALA A 353 9.78 -18.91 3.29
CA ALA A 353 10.81 -19.57 2.52
C ALA A 353 11.64 -20.58 3.32
N LYS A 354 11.75 -20.38 4.64
CA LYS A 354 12.38 -21.37 5.56
C LYS A 354 11.46 -22.57 5.81
N ALA A 355 10.15 -22.37 5.82
CA ALA A 355 9.18 -23.43 5.95
C ALA A 355 9.07 -24.26 4.64
N ASP A 356 8.87 -23.56 3.51
CA ASP A 356 8.76 -24.16 2.19
C ASP A 356 9.26 -23.18 1.11
N PRO A 357 10.52 -23.28 0.65
CA PRO A 357 11.07 -22.39 -0.36
C PRO A 357 10.34 -22.50 -1.72
N SER A 358 9.63 -23.60 -1.99
CA SER A 358 8.89 -23.78 -3.24
C SER A 358 7.62 -22.92 -3.35
N ARG A 359 7.20 -22.31 -2.24
CA ARG A 359 6.01 -21.43 -2.18
C ARG A 359 6.34 -19.95 -2.04
N ALA A 360 7.59 -19.62 -1.68
CA ALA A 360 7.99 -18.24 -1.38
C ALA A 360 8.80 -17.61 -2.51
N THR A 361 8.69 -16.30 -2.65
CA THR A 361 9.53 -15.49 -3.53
C THR A 361 10.67 -14.85 -2.75
N ALA A 362 11.75 -14.47 -3.44
CA ALA A 362 12.79 -13.63 -2.88
C ALA A 362 12.24 -12.21 -2.60
N ALA A 363 13.01 -11.39 -1.88
CA ALA A 363 12.58 -10.04 -1.53
C ALA A 363 12.31 -9.19 -2.78
N PRO A 364 11.17 -8.47 -2.84
CA PRO A 364 10.98 -7.40 -3.82
C PRO A 364 11.93 -6.23 -3.51
N PHE A 365 12.01 -5.26 -4.41
CA PHE A 365 12.84 -4.04 -4.22
C PHE A 365 12.51 -3.26 -2.93
N GLY A 366 11.31 -3.38 -2.39
CA GLY A 366 10.98 -3.08 -1.00
C GLY A 366 11.13 -1.61 -0.57
N THR A 367 10.82 -0.68 -1.46
CA THR A 367 10.68 0.76 -1.21
C THR A 367 9.76 1.36 -2.25
N ILE A 368 8.89 2.31 -1.90
CA ILE A 368 8.12 3.03 -2.93
C ILE A 368 8.86 4.25 -3.44
N ASN A 369 9.90 4.70 -2.72
CA ASN A 369 10.60 5.95 -3.02
C ASN A 369 9.61 7.11 -3.16
N ALA A 370 8.86 7.39 -2.08
CA ALA A 370 7.90 8.48 -2.04
C ALA A 370 8.59 9.82 -2.33
N LEU A 371 8.48 10.30 -3.57
CA LEU A 371 9.08 11.52 -4.06
C LEU A 371 8.03 12.62 -4.16
N SER A 372 8.22 13.70 -3.43
CA SER A 372 7.44 14.93 -3.54
C SER A 372 8.27 16.02 -4.18
N ILE A 373 7.73 16.67 -5.20
CA ILE A 373 8.32 17.86 -5.84
C ILE A 373 7.24 18.95 -5.85
N ALA A 374 7.55 20.12 -5.31
CA ALA A 374 6.58 21.19 -5.20
C ALA A 374 7.19 22.54 -5.59
N GLY A 375 6.36 23.41 -6.15
CA GLY A 375 6.80 24.75 -6.57
C GLY A 375 5.65 25.66 -6.98
N GLN A 376 5.98 26.73 -7.70
CA GLN A 376 5.01 27.65 -8.29
C GLN A 376 5.18 27.71 -9.80
N ARG A 377 4.07 27.77 -10.53
CA ARG A 377 4.03 28.06 -11.95
C ARG A 377 4.35 29.54 -12.21
N ALA A 378 4.59 29.91 -13.46
CA ALA A 378 4.85 31.29 -13.86
C ALA A 378 3.69 32.27 -13.51
N ASP A 379 2.45 31.76 -13.44
CA ASP A 379 1.25 32.51 -13.03
C ASP A 379 1.06 32.60 -11.50
N GLY A 380 2.02 32.07 -10.72
CA GLY A 380 1.95 32.03 -9.26
C GLY A 380 1.13 30.88 -8.67
N GLN A 381 0.50 30.04 -9.49
CA GLN A 381 -0.26 28.88 -9.01
C GLN A 381 0.69 27.84 -8.39
N ARG A 382 0.39 27.37 -7.20
CA ARG A 382 1.12 26.27 -6.54
C ARG A 382 0.81 24.93 -7.20
N TRP A 383 1.81 24.08 -7.25
CA TRP A 383 1.67 22.69 -7.67
C TRP A 383 2.44 21.77 -6.74
N VAL A 384 1.95 20.57 -6.59
CA VAL A 384 2.58 19.48 -5.86
C VAL A 384 2.50 18.24 -6.73
N MET A 385 3.65 17.65 -7.05
CA MET A 385 3.76 16.32 -7.65
C MET A 385 4.17 15.36 -6.54
N PHE A 386 3.35 14.37 -6.28
CA PHE A 386 3.74 13.18 -5.57
C PHE A 386 3.86 12.03 -6.58
N SER A 387 4.86 11.20 -6.46
CA SER A 387 5.00 9.98 -7.25
C SER A 387 5.75 8.92 -6.47
N PHE A 388 5.52 7.67 -6.84
CA PHE A 388 6.27 6.51 -6.41
C PHE A 388 6.83 5.80 -7.64
N PHE A 389 7.88 4.98 -7.44
CA PHE A 389 8.66 4.46 -8.56
C PHE A 389 8.84 2.96 -8.48
N GLY A 390 8.75 2.30 -9.64
CA GLY A 390 8.89 0.86 -9.76
C GLY A 390 10.32 0.36 -9.58
N GLY A 391 10.44 -0.91 -9.21
CA GLY A 391 11.71 -1.62 -9.08
C GLY A 391 11.57 -3.09 -9.47
N GLY A 392 12.53 -3.91 -9.12
CA GLY A 392 12.49 -5.35 -9.42
C GLY A 392 11.71 -6.16 -8.38
N LEU A 393 10.83 -7.06 -8.79
CA LEU A 393 10.27 -8.07 -7.88
C LEU A 393 11.27 -9.22 -7.67
N GLY A 394 11.12 -9.93 -6.56
CA GLY A 394 11.93 -11.10 -6.26
C GLY A 394 11.73 -12.23 -7.27
N GLY A 395 12.79 -13.02 -7.51
CA GLY A 395 12.69 -14.28 -8.23
C GLY A 395 11.78 -15.26 -7.47
N SER A 396 11.15 -16.17 -8.19
CA SER A 396 10.25 -17.18 -7.66
C SER A 396 10.72 -18.60 -8.03
N PRO A 397 10.16 -19.66 -7.45
CA PRO A 397 10.47 -21.03 -7.85
C PRO A 397 10.17 -21.35 -9.32
N ARG A 398 9.38 -20.49 -9.99
CA ARG A 398 8.84 -20.77 -11.34
C ARG A 398 9.36 -19.81 -12.41
N SER A 399 9.87 -18.62 -12.00
CA SER A 399 10.19 -17.57 -12.96
C SER A 399 11.13 -16.52 -12.40
N ASP A 400 11.79 -15.82 -13.30
CA ASP A 400 12.48 -14.56 -12.99
C ASP A 400 11.49 -13.53 -12.42
N GLY A 401 11.98 -12.67 -11.52
CA GLY A 401 11.22 -11.54 -11.03
C GLY A 401 10.86 -10.55 -12.13
N LEU A 402 9.71 -9.87 -11.99
CA LEU A 402 9.29 -8.83 -12.92
C LEU A 402 10.21 -7.61 -12.83
N ASN A 403 10.62 -7.10 -13.99
CA ASN A 403 11.39 -5.86 -14.07
C ASN A 403 10.48 -4.66 -13.88
N HIS A 404 10.95 -3.60 -13.21
CA HIS A 404 10.25 -2.33 -13.12
C HIS A 404 8.76 -2.52 -12.75
N ALA A 405 8.50 -3.35 -11.77
CA ALA A 405 7.17 -3.64 -11.28
C ALA A 405 6.82 -2.75 -10.09
N ASN A 406 5.55 -2.72 -9.70
CA ASN A 406 5.15 -2.14 -8.43
C ASN A 406 5.34 -3.15 -7.29
N ASN A 407 5.37 -2.65 -6.06
CA ASN A 407 5.53 -3.45 -4.86
C ASN A 407 4.28 -4.32 -4.58
N PRO A 408 4.44 -5.42 -3.81
CA PRO A 408 3.33 -6.30 -3.42
C PRO A 408 2.15 -5.61 -2.71
N ILE A 409 2.35 -4.46 -2.10
CA ILE A 409 1.28 -3.69 -1.44
C ILE A 409 0.28 -3.09 -2.42
N SER A 410 0.61 -3.06 -3.70
CA SER A 410 -0.09 -2.23 -4.67
C SER A 410 -0.34 -2.97 -5.98
N THR A 411 -1.55 -2.83 -6.48
CA THR A 411 -1.92 -3.13 -7.88
C THR A 411 -1.81 -1.87 -8.76
N ALA A 412 -1.32 -0.78 -8.18
CA ALA A 412 -1.19 0.51 -8.83
C ALA A 412 -0.25 0.46 -10.05
N THR A 413 -0.55 1.31 -11.01
CA THR A 413 0.33 1.61 -12.14
C THR A 413 1.08 2.90 -11.87
N ILE A 414 2.27 3.07 -12.44
CA ILE A 414 2.98 4.35 -12.39
C ILE A 414 2.36 5.25 -13.45
N PRO A 415 1.97 6.50 -13.13
CA PRO A 415 1.49 7.43 -14.14
C PRO A 415 2.51 7.57 -15.28
N PRO A 416 2.07 7.56 -16.56
CA PRO A 416 2.97 7.79 -17.70
C PRO A 416 3.72 9.10 -17.58
N ALA A 417 4.98 9.14 -18.06
CA ALA A 417 5.80 10.35 -18.04
C ALA A 417 5.10 11.53 -18.69
N GLU A 418 4.39 11.31 -19.80
CA GLU A 418 3.66 12.31 -20.55
C GLU A 418 2.53 12.97 -19.74
N ILE A 419 1.84 12.19 -18.90
CA ILE A 419 0.78 12.70 -18.00
C ILE A 419 1.42 13.53 -16.88
N LEU A 420 2.54 13.09 -16.32
CA LEU A 420 3.25 13.85 -15.29
C LEU A 420 3.81 15.15 -15.84
N GLU A 421 4.44 15.13 -17.02
CA GLU A 421 5.00 16.31 -17.69
C GLU A 421 3.92 17.31 -18.14
N ALA A 422 2.76 16.82 -18.57
CA ALA A 422 1.61 17.68 -18.89
C ALA A 422 1.00 18.33 -17.64
N SER A 423 1.03 17.63 -16.52
CA SER A 423 0.43 18.08 -15.25
C SER A 423 1.35 18.98 -14.43
N TYR A 424 2.67 18.79 -14.52
CA TYR A 424 3.67 19.46 -13.68
C TYR A 424 4.82 20.03 -14.49
N PRO A 425 5.46 21.13 -14.06
CA PRO A 425 6.61 21.71 -14.77
C PRO A 425 7.91 20.93 -14.49
N VAL A 426 7.95 19.70 -14.93
CA VAL A 426 9.08 18.75 -14.86
C VAL A 426 9.24 18.06 -16.20
N MET A 427 10.42 17.47 -16.45
CA MET A 427 10.71 16.65 -17.61
C MET A 427 11.51 15.39 -17.19
N PHE A 428 11.06 14.23 -17.61
CA PHE A 428 11.80 12.97 -17.43
C PHE A 428 12.87 12.82 -18.51
N THR A 429 14.12 13.19 -18.20
CA THR A 429 15.25 13.07 -19.13
C THR A 429 15.76 11.65 -19.26
N GLN A 430 15.48 10.78 -18.29
CA GLN A 430 15.72 9.35 -18.35
C GLN A 430 14.63 8.58 -17.60
N TRP A 431 14.14 7.50 -18.20
CA TRP A 431 13.32 6.47 -17.60
C TRP A 431 13.65 5.14 -18.27
N ALA A 432 14.49 4.33 -17.63
CA ALA A 432 15.04 3.10 -18.22
C ALA A 432 15.26 2.02 -17.17
N LEU A 433 15.35 0.77 -17.59
CA LEU A 433 15.79 -0.30 -16.68
C LEU A 433 17.23 -0.06 -16.23
N ARG A 434 17.52 -0.38 -14.97
CA ARG A 434 18.84 -0.27 -14.36
C ARG A 434 19.61 -1.58 -14.58
N PRO A 435 20.67 -1.61 -15.43
CA PRO A 435 21.49 -2.79 -15.59
C PRO A 435 22.14 -3.23 -14.27
N ASP A 436 22.45 -4.51 -14.16
CA ASP A 436 23.15 -5.14 -13.03
C ASP A 436 22.47 -4.95 -11.65
N SER A 437 21.19 -4.56 -11.64
CA SER A 437 20.47 -4.29 -10.38
C SER A 437 19.75 -5.51 -9.79
N ALA A 438 19.48 -6.56 -10.57
CA ALA A 438 18.79 -7.75 -10.12
C ALA A 438 19.70 -8.68 -9.30
N GLY A 439 19.17 -9.32 -8.27
CA GLY A 439 19.82 -10.40 -7.54
C GLY A 439 19.93 -11.66 -8.42
N GLU A 440 21.10 -12.27 -8.44
CA GLU A 440 21.35 -13.51 -9.22
C GLU A 440 20.66 -14.71 -8.57
N GLY A 441 20.24 -15.67 -9.40
CA GLY A 441 19.58 -16.91 -8.98
C GLY A 441 19.39 -17.85 -10.16
N GLU A 442 18.91 -19.07 -9.93
CA GLU A 442 18.34 -19.92 -10.98
C GLU A 442 17.24 -19.13 -11.71
N HIS A 443 16.39 -18.49 -10.90
CA HIS A 443 15.50 -17.42 -11.32
C HIS A 443 15.99 -16.11 -10.71
N ARG A 444 16.52 -15.20 -11.53
CA ARG A 444 16.98 -13.90 -11.03
C ARG A 444 15.83 -13.04 -10.54
N GLY A 445 16.12 -12.06 -9.71
CA GLY A 445 15.20 -10.96 -9.43
C GLY A 445 14.90 -10.13 -10.68
N GLY A 446 13.89 -9.30 -10.62
CA GLY A 446 13.61 -8.26 -11.60
C GLY A 446 14.64 -7.14 -11.54
N PHE A 447 14.85 -6.43 -12.65
CA PHE A 447 15.68 -5.24 -12.67
C PHE A 447 14.91 -4.03 -12.14
N GLY A 448 15.60 -3.16 -11.38
CA GLY A 448 15.15 -1.84 -11.04
C GLY A 448 15.18 -0.88 -12.21
N ALA A 449 14.97 0.39 -11.93
CA ALA A 449 14.95 1.43 -12.94
C ALA A 449 15.85 2.62 -12.57
N VAL A 450 16.16 3.42 -13.57
CA VAL A 450 16.78 4.74 -13.43
C VAL A 450 15.78 5.77 -13.90
N TYR A 451 15.53 6.76 -13.04
CA TYR A 451 14.72 7.93 -13.36
C TYR A 451 15.60 9.18 -13.18
N GLU A 452 15.57 10.06 -14.16
CA GLU A 452 16.17 11.38 -14.04
C GLU A 452 15.13 12.43 -14.41
N VAL A 453 14.91 13.40 -13.51
CA VAL A 453 13.87 14.42 -13.62
C VAL A 453 14.51 15.80 -13.58
N GLU A 454 14.26 16.60 -14.59
CA GLU A 454 14.68 18.01 -14.69
C GLU A 454 13.55 18.92 -14.23
N ILE A 455 13.89 19.95 -13.45
CA ILE A 455 12.94 20.96 -12.98
C ILE A 455 12.78 22.04 -14.06
N LEU A 456 11.56 22.23 -14.54
CA LEU A 456 11.22 23.27 -15.55
C LEU A 456 10.61 24.53 -14.93
N SER A 457 10.20 24.49 -13.67
CA SER A 457 9.60 25.63 -12.97
C SER A 457 10.58 26.81 -12.86
N PRO A 458 10.22 28.04 -13.33
CA PRO A 458 11.10 29.21 -13.26
C PRO A 458 11.54 29.57 -11.84
N GLY A 459 10.68 29.36 -10.84
CA GLY A 459 10.99 29.58 -9.43
C GLY A 459 11.74 28.42 -8.77
N GLY A 460 12.07 27.35 -9.51
CA GLY A 460 12.63 26.13 -8.96
C GLY A 460 11.57 25.26 -8.27
N ALA A 461 12.03 24.30 -7.48
CA ALA A 461 11.18 23.39 -6.73
C ALA A 461 11.83 22.92 -5.42
N ASP A 462 11.01 22.65 -4.42
CA ASP A 462 11.37 21.94 -3.20
C ASP A 462 11.16 20.43 -3.40
N VAL A 463 12.15 19.63 -3.04
CA VAL A 463 12.14 18.17 -3.19
C VAL A 463 12.30 17.48 -1.86
N SER A 464 11.47 16.46 -1.61
CA SER A 464 11.61 15.54 -0.50
C SER A 464 11.51 14.11 -1.00
N LEU A 465 12.34 13.21 -0.46
CA LEU A 465 12.30 11.78 -0.73
C LEU A 465 12.25 11.02 0.58
N LEU A 466 11.29 10.10 0.70
CA LEU A 466 11.24 9.11 1.74
C LEU A 466 11.30 7.72 1.08
N GLY A 467 12.46 7.07 1.16
CA GLY A 467 12.74 5.77 0.58
C GLY A 467 13.51 4.87 1.54
N GLU A 468 13.85 3.69 1.09
CA GLU A 468 14.58 2.64 1.82
C GLU A 468 15.53 1.87 0.90
N ARG A 469 16.17 0.83 1.42
CA ARG A 469 17.12 -0.02 0.69
C ARG A 469 18.43 0.66 0.26
N GLY A 470 18.78 1.76 0.90
CA GLY A 470 20.09 2.41 0.67
C GLY A 470 21.26 1.72 1.38
N ARG A 471 20.96 0.88 2.41
CA ARG A 471 21.97 0.13 3.19
C ARG A 471 21.75 -1.37 3.18
N PHE A 472 20.52 -1.81 3.20
CA PHE A 472 20.15 -3.24 3.29
C PHE A 472 19.48 -3.68 1.99
N ALA A 473 20.22 -4.44 1.18
CA ALA A 473 19.77 -4.89 -0.13
C ALA A 473 18.58 -5.86 -0.05
N PRO A 474 17.70 -5.92 -1.06
CA PRO A 474 16.70 -6.97 -1.20
C PRO A 474 17.35 -8.35 -1.23
N PHE A 475 17.00 -9.21 -0.27
CA PHE A 475 17.64 -10.52 -0.08
C PHE A 475 17.17 -11.57 -1.09
N GLY A 476 18.05 -12.53 -1.40
CA GLY A 476 17.70 -13.74 -2.14
C GLY A 476 17.23 -14.86 -1.23
N VAL A 477 16.59 -15.89 -1.79
CA VAL A 477 16.16 -17.11 -1.09
C VAL A 477 16.63 -18.37 -1.82
N ALA A 478 16.64 -19.51 -1.13
CA ALA A 478 17.03 -20.81 -1.68
C ALA A 478 18.41 -20.84 -2.37
N GLY A 479 19.37 -20.02 -1.92
CA GLY A 479 20.70 -19.87 -2.52
C GLY A 479 20.84 -18.72 -3.52
N GLY A 480 19.76 -17.98 -3.78
CA GLY A 480 19.81 -16.77 -4.61
C GLY A 480 20.53 -15.61 -3.90
N ARG A 481 21.05 -14.66 -4.68
CA ARG A 481 21.81 -13.50 -4.20
C ARG A 481 20.94 -12.28 -4.00
N SER A 482 21.44 -11.34 -3.19
CA SER A 482 20.81 -10.04 -2.98
C SER A 482 20.92 -9.16 -4.23
N ALA A 483 19.98 -8.21 -4.36
CA ALA A 483 19.94 -7.22 -5.43
C ALA A 483 20.80 -5.97 -5.12
N ALA A 484 20.85 -5.01 -6.07
CA ALA A 484 21.51 -3.72 -5.85
C ALA A 484 20.73 -2.83 -4.88
N LEU A 485 21.45 -1.92 -4.22
CA LEU A 485 20.89 -0.92 -3.30
C LEU A 485 20.15 0.19 -4.06
N ASN A 486 19.24 0.88 -3.36
CA ASN A 486 18.62 2.12 -3.78
C ASN A 486 19.65 3.27 -3.76
N ALA A 487 19.54 4.22 -4.70
CA ALA A 487 20.37 5.41 -4.71
C ALA A 487 19.58 6.64 -5.15
N PHE A 488 19.80 7.76 -4.48
CA PHE A 488 19.20 9.05 -4.79
C PHE A 488 20.25 10.14 -4.81
N SER A 489 20.25 10.96 -5.86
CA SER A 489 21.18 12.06 -6.03
C SER A 489 20.52 13.25 -6.75
N TRP A 490 21.09 14.43 -6.62
CA TRP A 490 20.61 15.65 -7.26
C TRP A 490 21.75 16.62 -7.56
N ASP A 491 21.51 17.51 -8.52
CA ASP A 491 22.43 18.57 -8.84
C ASP A 491 22.42 19.67 -7.77
N ALA A 492 23.59 20.15 -7.40
CA ALA A 492 23.80 21.30 -6.53
C ALA A 492 24.87 22.21 -7.14
N ASP A 493 25.03 23.43 -6.62
CA ASP A 493 25.98 24.42 -7.17
C ASP A 493 27.44 23.96 -7.12
N ASP A 494 27.76 23.14 -6.14
CA ASP A 494 29.09 22.57 -5.87
C ASP A 494 29.24 21.11 -6.39
N GLY A 495 28.36 20.66 -7.26
CA GLY A 495 28.38 19.34 -7.85
C GLY A 495 27.18 18.46 -7.44
N ARG A 496 27.24 17.17 -7.78
CA ARG A 496 26.15 16.22 -7.50
C ARG A 496 26.21 15.75 -6.05
N LYS A 497 25.06 15.80 -5.35
CA LYS A 497 24.91 15.37 -3.95
C LYS A 497 24.07 14.11 -3.84
N THR A 498 24.22 13.41 -2.73
CA THR A 498 23.43 12.22 -2.35
C THR A 498 22.76 12.44 -1.00
N ALA A 499 21.70 11.66 -0.72
CA ALA A 499 20.98 11.75 0.54
C ALA A 499 21.88 11.37 1.73
N PRO A 500 22.05 12.26 2.75
CA PRO A 500 22.92 12.00 3.90
C PRO A 500 22.52 10.75 4.70
N MET A 501 21.21 10.47 4.78
CA MET A 501 20.66 9.31 5.47
C MET A 501 20.17 8.25 4.47
N ALA A 502 21.06 7.85 3.55
CA ALA A 502 20.80 6.94 2.47
C ALA A 502 19.63 7.44 1.57
N SER A 503 18.46 6.83 1.63
CA SER A 503 17.34 7.16 0.75
C SER A 503 16.30 8.09 1.41
N LYS A 504 16.69 8.92 2.36
CA LYS A 504 15.80 9.88 3.05
C LYS A 504 16.38 11.29 3.04
N VAL A 505 15.61 12.25 2.51
CA VAL A 505 15.99 13.65 2.50
C VAL A 505 14.79 14.56 2.34
N THR A 506 14.82 15.74 2.96
CA THR A 506 13.81 16.79 2.80
C THR A 506 14.49 18.15 2.62
N GLY A 507 13.76 19.13 2.08
CA GLY A 507 14.23 20.50 1.91
C GLY A 507 15.30 20.68 0.85
N VAL A 508 15.43 19.77 -0.11
CA VAL A 508 16.31 19.93 -1.26
C VAL A 508 15.69 20.96 -2.19
N LYS A 509 16.43 22.04 -2.45
CA LYS A 509 16.02 23.10 -3.37
C LYS A 509 16.72 22.94 -4.70
N LEU A 510 15.95 22.74 -5.76
CA LEU A 510 16.44 22.67 -7.13
C LEU A 510 16.00 23.89 -7.91
N ARG A 511 16.90 24.49 -8.69
CA ARG A 511 16.59 25.56 -9.62
C ARG A 511 16.12 24.99 -10.97
N GLN A 512 15.52 25.81 -11.77
CA GLN A 512 15.20 25.48 -13.17
C GLN A 512 16.45 24.93 -13.88
N GLY A 513 16.31 23.82 -14.60
CA GLY A 513 17.36 23.11 -15.32
C GLY A 513 18.19 22.14 -14.47
N GLN A 514 18.08 22.18 -13.13
CA GLN A 514 18.73 21.19 -12.27
C GLN A 514 17.93 19.89 -12.24
N ARG A 515 18.63 18.77 -12.02
CA ARG A 515 18.10 17.42 -12.09
C ARG A 515 18.23 16.68 -10.78
N LEU A 516 17.28 15.79 -10.54
CA LEU A 516 17.40 14.72 -9.57
C LEU A 516 17.47 13.37 -10.30
N ARG A 517 18.12 12.38 -9.68
CA ARG A 517 18.26 11.03 -10.20
C ARG A 517 17.96 10.00 -9.12
N LEU A 518 17.08 9.07 -9.41
CA LEU A 518 16.72 7.95 -8.59
C LEU A 518 17.07 6.65 -9.30
N GLU A 519 17.79 5.76 -8.63
CA GLU A 519 18.15 4.43 -9.10
C GLU A 519 17.52 3.40 -8.17
N THR A 520 16.41 2.78 -8.59
CA THR A 520 15.67 1.85 -7.75
C THR A 520 16.35 0.49 -7.67
N PRO A 521 16.17 -0.26 -6.56
CA PRO A 521 16.72 -1.60 -6.43
C PRO A 521 16.09 -2.60 -7.40
N GLY A 522 16.82 -3.66 -7.69
CA GLY A 522 16.23 -4.89 -8.22
C GLY A 522 15.57 -5.73 -7.14
N GLY A 523 14.98 -6.85 -7.52
CA GLY A 523 14.54 -7.90 -6.59
C GLY A 523 15.63 -8.92 -6.30
N GLY A 524 15.55 -9.61 -5.15
CA GLY A 524 16.45 -10.71 -4.81
C GLY A 524 16.30 -11.92 -5.74
N GLY A 525 17.34 -12.72 -5.91
CA GLY A 525 17.33 -13.94 -6.71
C GLY A 525 16.73 -15.13 -5.95
N TRP A 526 16.19 -16.09 -6.68
CA TRP A 526 15.72 -17.36 -6.14
C TRP A 526 16.53 -18.54 -6.71
N GLY A 527 16.93 -19.46 -5.86
CA GLY A 527 17.68 -20.66 -6.22
C GLY A 527 19.15 -20.38 -6.56
N ASP A 528 19.94 -21.44 -6.71
CA ASP A 528 21.37 -21.37 -6.99
C ASP A 528 21.64 -20.71 -8.36
N PRO A 529 22.39 -19.59 -8.43
CA PRO A 529 22.76 -18.94 -9.70
C PRO A 529 23.47 -19.89 -10.71
N ALA A 530 24.20 -20.91 -10.24
CA ALA A 530 24.86 -21.87 -11.12
C ALA A 530 23.87 -22.67 -11.99
N LYS A 531 22.63 -22.85 -11.52
CA LYS A 531 21.56 -23.57 -12.23
C LYS A 531 20.84 -22.73 -13.29
N ARG A 532 21.11 -21.41 -13.37
CA ARG A 532 20.51 -20.55 -14.40
C ARG A 532 20.91 -21.02 -15.78
N SER A 533 19.92 -21.18 -16.69
CA SER A 533 20.20 -21.67 -18.04
C SER A 533 21.11 -20.71 -18.85
N ALA A 534 21.98 -21.26 -19.67
CA ALA A 534 22.87 -20.47 -20.56
C ALA A 534 22.08 -19.55 -21.50
N GLU A 535 20.91 -20.01 -21.98
CA GLU A 535 20.02 -19.21 -22.81
C GLU A 535 19.49 -17.98 -22.10
N ALA A 536 19.04 -18.13 -20.81
CA ALA A 536 18.55 -17.01 -20.00
C ALA A 536 19.65 -15.99 -19.74
N ARG A 537 20.89 -16.43 -19.43
CA ARG A 537 22.05 -15.55 -19.25
C ARG A 537 22.35 -14.78 -20.54
N ALA A 538 22.47 -15.48 -21.67
CA ALA A 538 22.73 -14.87 -22.97
C ALA A 538 21.64 -13.88 -23.38
N ARG A 539 20.37 -14.13 -23.04
CA ARG A 539 19.26 -13.22 -23.28
C ARG A 539 19.41 -11.93 -22.49
N ASP A 540 19.77 -12.00 -21.20
CA ASP A 540 19.94 -10.82 -20.36
C ASP A 540 21.13 -9.95 -20.83
N VAL A 541 22.24 -10.58 -21.24
CA VAL A 541 23.39 -9.88 -21.83
C VAL A 541 23.01 -9.21 -23.17
N ARG A 542 22.36 -9.93 -24.09
CA ARG A 542 21.92 -9.35 -25.38
C ARG A 542 20.98 -8.15 -25.20
N ARG A 543 20.21 -8.10 -24.13
CA ARG A 543 19.31 -7.00 -23.80
C ARG A 543 20.00 -5.84 -23.07
N GLY A 544 21.29 -5.94 -22.79
CA GLY A 544 22.04 -4.95 -22.03
C GLY A 544 21.64 -4.85 -20.56
N LEU A 545 20.95 -5.85 -20.02
CA LEU A 545 20.49 -5.90 -18.64
C LEU A 545 21.58 -6.39 -17.68
N VAL A 546 22.55 -7.16 -18.19
CA VAL A 546 23.77 -7.60 -17.51
C VAL A 546 24.96 -7.11 -18.35
N THR A 547 25.76 -6.22 -17.75
CA THR A 547 26.92 -5.60 -18.41
C THR A 547 28.24 -6.23 -17.97
N LYS A 548 28.29 -6.81 -16.78
CA LYS A 548 29.44 -7.58 -16.31
C LYS A 548 29.32 -9.00 -16.89
N GLY A 549 29.97 -9.20 -18.04
CA GLY A 549 30.11 -10.54 -18.59
C GLY A 549 30.86 -11.41 -17.57
N ASP A 550 30.43 -12.66 -17.39
CA ASP A 550 31.24 -13.69 -16.73
C ASP A 550 32.60 -13.75 -17.41
N ALA A 551 33.61 -13.08 -16.82
CA ALA A 551 35.00 -13.36 -17.07
C ALA A 551 35.32 -14.61 -16.25
N SER A 552 34.88 -15.80 -16.73
CA SER A 552 35.48 -17.09 -16.38
C SER A 552 34.81 -18.20 -17.21
#